data_7d17f46870dbf5f92ea1071d0f8d4067
#
_entry.id   7d17f46870dbf5f92ea1071d0f8d4067
#
_cell.length_a   1.000
_cell.length_b   1.000
_cell.length_c   1.000
_cell.angle_alpha   90.00
_cell.angle_beta   90.00
_cell.angle_gamma   90.00
#
_symmetry.space_group_name_H-M   'P 1'
#
loop_
_entity.id
_entity.type
_entity.pdbx_description
1 polymer ?
#
loop_
_entity_poly.entity_id
_entity_poly.type
_entity_poly.pdbx_seq_one_letter_code
_entity_poly.pdbx_strand_id
1 'polypeptide(L)'
;QGYDKSGIPLFVNYNGDRIYFSITISQYALGNYDLYLMTNEKIYYKHFINSVKWLTDNQDIQGGWNVINPMGCKYSAMAQGEGVSVLTRAFIEFNDSKYLNAAVKASELMLKSIKNGGTARYVKDNLYFEEFAKLKPSLVLNGWIFAIFGLFDIVKLTDDKNSADMVRPKLDIFARELTNYDYG
;
A
#
# COMPACT_ATOMS: atom_id res chain seq x y z
N GLN A 1 -9.85 5.01 -18.52
CA GLN A 1 -9.48 3.77 -17.81
C GLN A 1 -10.02 2.57 -18.59
N GLY A 2 -9.27 1.50 -18.63
CA GLY A 2 -9.68 0.23 -19.21
C GLY A 2 -9.43 -0.90 -18.24
N TYR A 3 -9.85 -2.09 -18.63
CA TYR A 3 -9.62 -3.32 -17.87
C TYR A 3 -8.97 -4.36 -18.79
N ASP A 4 -8.19 -5.26 -18.19
CA ASP A 4 -7.75 -6.45 -18.90
C ASP A 4 -8.89 -7.49 -18.98
N LYS A 5 -8.61 -8.66 -19.60
CA LYS A 5 -9.59 -9.77 -19.75
C LYS A 5 -10.04 -10.36 -18.43
N SER A 6 -9.27 -10.18 -17.36
CA SER A 6 -9.57 -10.65 -16.00
C SER A 6 -10.32 -9.61 -15.16
N GLY A 7 -10.56 -8.42 -15.71
CA GLY A 7 -11.19 -7.30 -15.01
C GLY A 7 -10.24 -6.51 -14.11
N ILE A 8 -8.92 -6.64 -14.29
CA ILE A 8 -7.92 -5.83 -13.59
C ILE A 8 -7.85 -4.45 -14.24
N PRO A 9 -7.94 -3.35 -13.47
CA PRO A 9 -7.87 -2.01 -14.01
C PRO A 9 -6.48 -1.71 -14.57
N LEU A 10 -6.46 -1.06 -15.73
CA LEU A 10 -5.25 -0.58 -16.38
C LEU A 10 -5.13 0.94 -16.22
N PHE A 11 -3.98 1.38 -15.82
CA PHE A 11 -3.61 2.79 -15.73
C PHE A 11 -3.07 3.26 -17.10
N VAL A 12 -3.45 4.46 -17.52
CA VAL A 12 -2.88 5.09 -18.72
C VAL A 12 -1.71 5.97 -18.28
N ASN A 13 -0.50 5.62 -18.70
CA ASN A 13 0.68 6.38 -18.37
C ASN A 13 0.79 7.68 -19.21
N TYR A 14 1.84 8.48 -18.99
CA TYR A 14 2.06 9.75 -19.70
C TYR A 14 2.28 9.59 -21.20
N ASN A 15 2.66 8.40 -21.66
CA ASN A 15 2.85 8.10 -23.08
C ASN A 15 1.56 7.58 -23.73
N GLY A 16 0.48 7.42 -22.98
CA GLY A 16 -0.77 6.84 -23.44
C GLY A 16 -0.83 5.32 -23.38
N ASP A 17 0.21 4.65 -22.84
CA ASP A 17 0.23 3.19 -22.72
C ASP A 17 -0.65 2.73 -21.56
N ARG A 18 -1.33 1.61 -21.77
CA ARG A 18 -2.10 0.93 -20.71
C ARG A 18 -1.18 -0.04 -19.96
N ILE A 19 -0.96 0.24 -18.70
CA ILE A 19 -0.06 -0.53 -17.83
C ILE A 19 -0.77 -0.99 -16.57
N TYR A 20 -0.29 -2.06 -15.97
CA TYR A 20 -0.65 -2.43 -14.61
C TYR A 20 0.04 -1.49 -13.62
N PHE A 21 -0.74 -0.96 -12.68
CA PHE A 21 -0.24 -0.04 -11.67
C PHE A 21 -0.79 -0.43 -10.31
N SER A 22 0.09 -0.85 -9.39
CA SER A 22 -0.29 -1.46 -8.13
C SER A 22 -1.21 -0.58 -7.27
N ILE A 23 -1.00 0.74 -7.25
CA ILE A 23 -1.87 1.69 -6.52
C ILE A 23 -3.30 1.61 -7.06
N THR A 24 -3.49 1.75 -8.38
CA THR A 24 -4.82 1.66 -8.99
C THR A 24 -5.49 0.31 -8.72
N ILE A 25 -4.71 -0.78 -8.79
CA ILE A 25 -5.22 -2.14 -8.55
C ILE A 25 -5.60 -2.33 -7.08
N SER A 26 -4.80 -1.82 -6.14
CA SER A 26 -5.09 -1.91 -4.71
C SER A 26 -6.32 -1.09 -4.32
N GLN A 27 -6.44 0.14 -4.81
CA GLN A 27 -7.63 0.97 -4.59
C GLN A 27 -8.90 0.33 -5.16
N TYR A 28 -8.79 -0.23 -6.36
CA TYR A 28 -9.88 -0.97 -6.98
C TYR A 28 -10.27 -2.21 -6.16
N ALA A 29 -9.29 -2.95 -5.63
CA ALA A 29 -9.54 -4.09 -4.77
C ALA A 29 -10.26 -3.69 -3.49
N LEU A 30 -9.77 -2.66 -2.78
CA LEU A 30 -10.37 -2.17 -1.53
C LEU A 30 -11.80 -1.69 -1.76
N GLY A 31 -12.04 -0.86 -2.78
CA GLY A 31 -13.37 -0.37 -3.09
C GLY A 31 -14.35 -1.49 -3.49
N ASN A 32 -13.91 -2.49 -4.25
CA ASN A 32 -14.74 -3.65 -4.57
C ASN A 32 -15.01 -4.53 -3.35
N TYR A 33 -14.05 -4.68 -2.44
CA TYR A 33 -14.28 -5.42 -1.19
C TYR A 33 -15.32 -4.72 -0.32
N ASP A 34 -15.23 -3.41 -0.16
CA ASP A 34 -16.20 -2.63 0.59
C ASP A 34 -17.60 -2.70 -0.04
N LEU A 35 -17.71 -2.59 -1.38
CA LEU A 35 -18.97 -2.77 -2.09
C LEU A 35 -19.54 -4.17 -1.89
N TYR A 36 -18.71 -5.21 -1.91
CA TYR A 36 -19.16 -6.56 -1.62
C TYR A 36 -19.73 -6.69 -0.21
N LEU A 37 -19.04 -6.15 0.80
CA LEU A 37 -19.52 -6.17 2.19
C LEU A 37 -20.87 -5.42 2.36
N MET A 38 -21.08 -4.35 1.60
CA MET A 38 -22.29 -3.56 1.65
C MET A 38 -23.48 -4.19 0.90
N THR A 39 -23.22 -4.81 -0.25
CA THR A 39 -24.27 -5.23 -1.20
C THR A 39 -24.44 -6.75 -1.31
N ASN A 40 -23.42 -7.51 -0.88
CA ASN A 40 -23.29 -8.95 -1.07
C ASN A 40 -23.32 -9.41 -2.56
N GLU A 41 -23.03 -8.47 -3.49
CA GLU A 41 -22.99 -8.79 -4.91
C GLU A 41 -21.68 -9.49 -5.29
N LYS A 42 -21.78 -10.68 -5.84
CA LYS A 42 -20.61 -11.54 -6.19
C LYS A 42 -19.67 -10.95 -7.23
N ILE A 43 -20.14 -9.99 -8.03
CA ILE A 43 -19.28 -9.33 -9.03
C ILE A 43 -18.15 -8.54 -8.36
N TYR A 44 -18.45 -7.83 -7.27
CA TYR A 44 -17.45 -7.08 -6.52
C TYR A 44 -16.44 -8.01 -5.83
N TYR A 45 -16.92 -9.10 -5.27
CA TYR A 45 -16.04 -10.14 -4.70
C TYR A 45 -15.09 -10.75 -5.73
N LYS A 46 -15.59 -11.03 -6.94
CA LYS A 46 -14.75 -11.49 -8.05
C LYS A 46 -13.66 -10.50 -8.42
N HIS A 47 -13.98 -9.21 -8.49
CA HIS A 47 -13.01 -8.17 -8.78
C HIS A 47 -11.95 -8.05 -7.68
N PHE A 48 -12.35 -8.16 -6.41
CA PHE A 48 -11.43 -8.24 -5.28
C PHE A 48 -10.47 -9.41 -5.41
N ILE A 49 -10.99 -10.65 -5.60
CA ILE A 49 -10.16 -11.86 -5.74
C ILE A 49 -9.14 -11.72 -6.89
N ASN A 50 -9.57 -11.24 -8.05
CA ASN A 50 -8.67 -11.08 -9.19
C ASN A 50 -7.54 -10.08 -8.89
N SER A 51 -7.86 -8.99 -8.21
CA SER A 51 -6.87 -7.99 -7.80
C SER A 51 -5.90 -8.53 -6.74
N VAL A 52 -6.40 -9.27 -5.75
CA VAL A 52 -5.58 -9.99 -4.76
C VAL A 52 -4.60 -10.93 -5.45
N LYS A 53 -5.10 -11.73 -6.40
CA LYS A 53 -4.26 -12.64 -7.17
C LYS A 53 -3.17 -11.88 -7.92
N TRP A 54 -3.53 -10.80 -8.61
CA TRP A 54 -2.56 -9.98 -9.33
C TRP A 54 -1.47 -9.43 -8.39
N LEU A 55 -1.86 -8.87 -7.25
CA LEU A 55 -0.91 -8.34 -6.27
C LEU A 55 0.05 -9.42 -5.76
N THR A 56 -0.48 -10.61 -5.45
CA THR A 56 0.33 -11.72 -4.94
C THR A 56 1.30 -12.25 -6.01
N ASP A 57 0.84 -12.40 -7.25
CA ASP A 57 1.64 -12.94 -8.36
C ASP A 57 2.72 -11.96 -8.85
N ASN A 58 2.52 -10.65 -8.62
CA ASN A 58 3.42 -9.59 -9.09
C ASN A 58 4.22 -8.92 -7.96
N GLN A 59 4.13 -9.42 -6.73
CA GLN A 59 5.01 -8.99 -5.65
C GLN A 59 6.43 -9.50 -5.91
N ASP A 60 7.42 -8.60 -5.90
CA ASP A 60 8.81 -9.00 -6.13
C ASP A 60 9.45 -9.66 -4.88
N ILE A 61 10.65 -10.19 -5.05
CA ILE A 61 11.38 -10.87 -3.97
C ILE A 61 11.66 -9.97 -2.75
N GLN A 62 11.70 -8.65 -2.93
CA GLN A 62 11.87 -7.69 -1.85
C GLN A 62 10.57 -7.39 -1.09
N GLY A 63 9.44 -7.90 -1.57
CA GLY A 63 8.13 -7.67 -1.00
C GLY A 63 7.39 -6.46 -1.58
N GLY A 64 7.84 -5.91 -2.70
CA GLY A 64 7.28 -4.69 -3.28
C GLY A 64 6.66 -4.85 -4.65
N TRP A 65 5.97 -3.78 -5.05
CA TRP A 65 5.50 -3.59 -6.41
C TRP A 65 6.22 -2.42 -7.04
N ASN A 66 6.80 -2.65 -8.21
CA ASN A 66 7.45 -1.59 -8.97
C ASN A 66 6.42 -0.56 -9.43
N VAL A 67 6.57 0.67 -8.97
CA VAL A 67 5.74 1.80 -9.43
C VAL A 67 6.49 2.51 -10.55
N ILE A 68 5.95 2.42 -11.78
CA ILE A 68 6.50 3.14 -12.92
C ILE A 68 6.12 4.61 -12.77
N ASN A 69 7.08 5.43 -12.36
CA ASN A 69 6.87 6.86 -12.23
C ASN A 69 8.01 7.66 -12.89
N PRO A 70 7.74 8.90 -13.36
CA PRO A 70 8.74 9.74 -14.04
C PRO A 70 9.93 10.12 -13.16
N MET A 71 9.82 9.86 -11.87
CA MET A 71 10.82 10.25 -10.88
C MET A 71 11.87 9.16 -10.64
N GLY A 72 11.76 8.00 -11.30
CA GLY A 72 12.72 6.89 -11.21
C GLY A 72 12.72 6.14 -9.89
N CYS A 73 11.66 6.28 -9.07
CA CYS A 73 11.52 5.53 -7.82
C CYS A 73 10.99 4.14 -8.11
N LYS A 74 11.63 3.10 -7.56
CA LYS A 74 11.15 1.73 -7.74
C LYS A 74 9.91 1.45 -6.90
N TYR A 75 9.86 1.94 -5.66
CA TYR A 75 8.78 1.68 -4.72
C TYR A 75 8.13 2.97 -4.21
N SER A 76 6.90 2.84 -3.77
CA SER A 76 6.08 3.89 -3.17
C SER A 76 5.51 3.41 -1.84
N ALA A 77 5.60 4.23 -0.79
CA ALA A 77 4.97 3.91 0.49
C ALA A 77 3.45 3.75 0.36
N MET A 78 2.82 4.54 -0.52
CA MET A 78 1.39 4.41 -0.85
C MET A 78 1.08 3.03 -1.41
N ALA A 79 1.83 2.60 -2.44
CA ALA A 79 1.62 1.29 -3.07
C ALA A 79 1.81 0.14 -2.08
N GLN A 80 2.82 0.24 -1.19
CA GLN A 80 3.05 -0.76 -0.17
C GLN A 80 1.91 -0.79 0.87
N GLY A 81 1.50 0.37 1.40
CA GLY A 81 0.45 0.47 2.40
C GLY A 81 -0.90 -0.05 1.90
N GLU A 82 -1.30 0.37 0.70
CA GLU A 82 -2.54 -0.12 0.08
C GLU A 82 -2.47 -1.62 -0.23
N GLY A 83 -1.34 -2.10 -0.73
CA GLY A 83 -1.12 -3.53 -0.96
C GLY A 83 -1.21 -4.35 0.34
N VAL A 84 -0.63 -3.86 1.44
CA VAL A 84 -0.78 -4.46 2.78
C VAL A 84 -2.25 -4.52 3.18
N SER A 85 -2.99 -3.42 3.02
CA SER A 85 -4.42 -3.36 3.35
C SER A 85 -5.26 -4.36 2.55
N VAL A 86 -4.96 -4.59 1.27
CA VAL A 86 -5.63 -5.60 0.45
C VAL A 86 -5.29 -7.01 0.92
N LEU A 87 -3.99 -7.29 1.16
CA LEU A 87 -3.52 -8.63 1.52
C LEU A 87 -3.96 -9.04 2.94
N THR A 88 -4.09 -8.11 3.88
CA THR A 88 -4.67 -8.38 5.20
C THR A 88 -6.14 -8.77 5.11
N ARG A 89 -6.93 -8.09 4.27
CA ARG A 89 -8.32 -8.47 3.98
C ARG A 89 -8.42 -9.82 3.30
N ALA A 90 -7.51 -10.11 2.37
CA ALA A 90 -7.44 -11.42 1.72
C ALA A 90 -7.10 -12.55 2.71
N PHE A 91 -6.23 -12.31 3.68
CA PHE A 91 -5.95 -13.27 4.74
C PHE A 91 -7.20 -13.52 5.61
N ILE A 92 -7.92 -12.46 5.99
CA ILE A 92 -9.17 -12.59 6.76
C ILE A 92 -10.21 -13.43 6.00
N GLU A 93 -10.36 -13.19 4.69
CA GLU A 93 -11.35 -13.89 3.85
C GLU A 93 -11.00 -15.36 3.58
N PHE A 94 -9.73 -15.65 3.30
CA PHE A 94 -9.31 -16.94 2.80
C PHE A 94 -8.62 -17.83 3.85
N ASN A 95 -8.21 -17.26 4.97
CA ASN A 95 -7.41 -17.91 6.02
C ASN A 95 -6.16 -18.63 5.47
N ASP A 96 -5.54 -18.05 4.41
CA ASP A 96 -4.35 -18.59 3.75
C ASP A 96 -3.14 -17.73 4.10
N SER A 97 -2.20 -18.33 4.81
CA SER A 97 -0.99 -17.66 5.33
C SER A 97 -0.12 -17.01 4.26
N LYS A 98 -0.26 -17.39 2.98
CA LYS A 98 0.47 -16.76 1.88
C LYS A 98 0.18 -15.26 1.79
N TYR A 99 -1.07 -14.85 2.05
CA TYR A 99 -1.47 -13.44 2.01
C TYR A 99 -0.88 -12.65 3.18
N LEU A 100 -0.91 -13.24 4.39
CA LEU A 100 -0.26 -12.63 5.55
C LEU A 100 1.25 -12.49 5.34
N ASN A 101 1.91 -13.53 4.85
CA ASN A 101 3.34 -13.50 4.55
C ASN A 101 3.68 -12.43 3.51
N ALA A 102 2.86 -12.25 2.48
CA ALA A 102 3.03 -11.21 1.48
C ALA A 102 2.82 -9.81 2.07
N ALA A 103 1.82 -9.63 2.95
CA ALA A 103 1.59 -8.37 3.66
C ALA A 103 2.76 -8.01 4.59
N VAL A 104 3.30 -8.97 5.33
CA VAL A 104 4.49 -8.78 6.18
C VAL A 104 5.69 -8.32 5.35
N LYS A 105 6.01 -9.00 4.25
CA LYS A 105 7.12 -8.60 3.36
C LYS A 105 6.93 -7.18 2.81
N ALA A 106 5.70 -6.82 2.43
CA ALA A 106 5.41 -5.46 1.96
C ALA A 106 5.60 -4.41 3.07
N SER A 107 5.21 -4.71 4.29
CA SER A 107 5.41 -3.84 5.46
C SER A 107 6.89 -3.69 5.82
N GLU A 108 7.66 -4.76 5.77
CA GLU A 108 9.12 -4.73 6.02
C GLU A 108 9.83 -3.85 4.99
N LEU A 109 9.48 -3.98 3.69
CA LEU A 109 10.01 -3.10 2.66
C LEU A 109 9.60 -1.65 2.89
N MET A 110 8.35 -1.40 3.29
CA MET A 110 7.85 -0.06 3.57
C MET A 110 8.61 0.60 4.73
N LEU A 111 8.92 -0.15 5.79
CA LEU A 111 9.68 0.30 6.95
C LEU A 111 11.19 0.42 6.68
N LYS A 112 11.70 -0.22 5.65
CA LYS A 112 13.10 -0.15 5.28
C LYS A 112 13.46 1.26 4.82
N SER A 113 14.64 1.75 5.22
CA SER A 113 15.07 3.10 4.85
C SER A 113 15.24 3.25 3.33
N ILE A 114 15.01 4.45 2.80
CA ILE A 114 15.24 4.80 1.39
C ILE A 114 16.67 4.49 0.97
N LYS A 115 17.67 4.75 1.85
CA LYS A 115 19.08 4.44 1.57
C LYS A 115 19.32 2.95 1.33
N ASN A 116 18.48 2.10 1.92
CA ASN A 116 18.54 0.64 1.81
C ASN A 116 17.51 0.07 0.83
N GLY A 117 16.89 0.92 -0.01
CA GLY A 117 15.96 0.52 -1.05
C GLY A 117 14.50 0.37 -0.61
N GLY A 118 14.14 0.86 0.57
CA GLY A 118 12.74 0.93 1.05
C GLY A 118 12.09 2.29 0.79
N THR A 119 11.03 2.61 1.55
CA THR A 119 10.26 3.85 1.38
C THR A 119 10.24 4.73 2.64
N ALA A 120 10.86 4.28 3.73
CA ALA A 120 10.93 5.01 4.99
C ALA A 120 12.06 6.05 5.01
N ARG A 121 11.75 7.24 5.48
CA ARG A 121 12.71 8.30 5.78
C ARG A 121 12.83 8.48 7.29
N TYR A 122 13.99 8.21 7.82
CA TYR A 122 14.30 8.43 9.22
C TYR A 122 15.02 9.76 9.39
N VAL A 123 14.44 10.67 10.17
CA VAL A 123 15.03 11.99 10.51
C VAL A 123 15.03 12.12 12.03
N LYS A 124 16.21 12.02 12.65
CA LYS A 124 16.33 11.84 14.11
C LYS A 124 15.47 10.65 14.55
N ASP A 125 14.56 10.85 15.49
CA ASP A 125 13.65 9.80 15.99
C ASP A 125 12.31 9.72 15.22
N ASN A 126 12.13 10.54 14.18
CA ASN A 126 10.92 10.59 13.40
C ASN A 126 11.00 9.69 12.17
N LEU A 127 9.88 9.06 11.84
CA LEU A 127 9.71 8.23 10.65
C LEU A 127 8.65 8.85 9.74
N TYR A 128 9.04 9.09 8.50
CA TYR A 128 8.17 9.56 7.43
C TYR A 128 8.08 8.50 6.34
N PHE A 129 6.92 8.37 5.71
CA PHE A 129 6.73 7.50 4.57
C PHE A 129 6.67 8.31 3.29
N GLU A 130 7.49 7.92 2.31
CA GLU A 130 7.62 8.66 1.05
C GLU A 130 6.86 7.94 -0.07
N GLU A 131 5.89 8.65 -0.66
CA GLU A 131 5.27 8.18 -1.90
C GLU A 131 6.30 8.06 -3.01
N PHE A 132 7.20 9.04 -3.10
CA PHE A 132 8.33 9.01 -4.02
C PHE A 132 9.62 8.84 -3.23
N ALA A 133 10.10 7.58 -3.12
CA ALA A 133 11.27 7.20 -2.32
C ALA A 133 12.59 7.73 -2.91
N LYS A 134 12.83 9.04 -2.78
CA LYS A 134 14.01 9.75 -3.26
C LYS A 134 14.91 10.20 -2.12
N LEU A 135 16.17 10.58 -2.45
CA LEU A 135 17.07 11.20 -1.50
C LEU A 135 16.52 12.56 -0.99
N LYS A 136 15.97 13.38 -1.91
CA LYS A 136 15.29 14.64 -1.53
C LYS A 136 13.87 14.31 -1.04
N PRO A 137 13.44 14.81 0.14
CA PRO A 137 12.09 14.58 0.65
C PRO A 137 11.00 15.08 -0.32
N SER A 138 9.93 14.31 -0.44
CA SER A 138 8.71 14.73 -1.16
C SER A 138 7.54 14.95 -0.20
N LEU A 139 7.46 14.17 0.87
CA LEU A 139 6.47 14.26 1.95
C LEU A 139 5.03 14.43 1.44
N VAL A 140 4.64 13.59 0.48
CA VAL A 140 3.30 13.63 -0.10
C VAL A 140 2.31 13.06 0.89
N LEU A 141 1.33 13.87 1.31
CA LEU A 141 0.43 13.58 2.43
C LEU A 141 -0.39 12.30 2.23
N ASN A 142 -1.03 12.14 1.06
CA ASN A 142 -1.85 10.95 0.79
C ASN A 142 -1.00 9.67 0.79
N GLY A 143 0.19 9.70 0.22
CA GLY A 143 1.11 8.56 0.24
C GLY A 143 1.48 8.15 1.67
N TRP A 144 1.68 9.13 2.55
CA TRP A 144 1.95 8.87 3.96
C TRP A 144 0.74 8.30 4.69
N ILE A 145 -0.47 8.84 4.44
CA ILE A 145 -1.74 8.35 5.03
C ILE A 145 -1.96 6.87 4.69
N PHE A 146 -1.86 6.49 3.42
CA PHE A 146 -2.10 5.11 3.00
C PHE A 146 -1.04 4.14 3.53
N ALA A 147 0.21 4.58 3.69
CA ALA A 147 1.24 3.80 4.35
C ALA A 147 0.87 3.49 5.82
N ILE A 148 0.36 4.48 6.54
CA ILE A 148 -0.10 4.33 7.93
C ILE A 148 -1.29 3.38 8.01
N PHE A 149 -2.27 3.49 7.10
CA PHE A 149 -3.42 2.58 7.08
C PHE A 149 -2.99 1.13 6.87
N GLY A 150 -2.05 0.86 5.96
CA GLY A 150 -1.50 -0.49 5.78
C GLY A 150 -0.84 -1.04 7.04
N LEU A 151 -0.03 -0.22 7.74
CA LEU A 151 0.57 -0.62 9.02
C LEU A 151 -0.49 -0.87 10.09
N PHE A 152 -1.51 -0.04 10.16
CA PHE A 152 -2.60 -0.22 11.12
C PHE A 152 -3.36 -1.52 10.88
N ASP A 153 -3.67 -1.84 9.63
CA ASP A 153 -4.39 -3.06 9.26
C ASP A 153 -3.61 -4.32 9.67
N ILE A 154 -2.31 -4.37 9.41
CA ILE A 154 -1.50 -5.56 9.75
C ILE A 154 -1.30 -5.70 11.26
N VAL A 155 -1.10 -4.59 11.98
CA VAL A 155 -0.97 -4.60 13.44
C VAL A 155 -2.25 -5.08 14.10
N LYS A 156 -3.39 -4.56 13.64
CA LYS A 156 -4.71 -4.98 14.15
C LYS A 156 -4.97 -6.47 13.91
N LEU A 157 -4.47 -7.00 12.78
CA LEU A 157 -4.64 -8.40 12.43
C LEU A 157 -3.78 -9.34 13.29
N THR A 158 -2.54 -8.93 13.59
CA THR A 158 -1.59 -9.77 14.33
C THR A 158 -1.78 -9.70 15.83
N ASP A 159 -2.56 -8.73 16.36
CA ASP A 159 -2.74 -8.43 17.79
C ASP A 159 -1.40 -8.38 18.56
N ASP A 160 -0.33 -8.02 17.86
CA ASP A 160 1.00 -7.94 18.42
C ASP A 160 1.22 -6.57 19.07
N LYS A 161 1.32 -6.56 20.40
CA LYS A 161 1.58 -5.34 21.18
C LYS A 161 2.85 -4.62 20.73
N ASN A 162 3.90 -5.37 20.36
CA ASN A 162 5.16 -4.77 19.89
C ASN A 162 4.94 -4.02 18.58
N SER A 163 4.12 -4.56 17.68
CA SER A 163 3.76 -3.90 16.44
C SER A 163 2.86 -2.68 16.67
N ALA A 164 1.94 -2.74 17.63
CA ALA A 164 1.14 -1.57 18.05
C ALA A 164 2.01 -0.44 18.61
N ASP A 165 3.00 -0.76 19.42
CA ASP A 165 3.97 0.19 19.96
C ASP A 165 4.89 0.77 18.86
N MET A 166 5.08 0.06 17.77
CA MET A 166 5.78 0.58 16.59
C MET A 166 4.94 1.57 15.77
N VAL A 167 3.62 1.40 15.71
CA VAL A 167 2.73 2.23 14.88
C VAL A 167 2.28 3.50 15.61
N ARG A 168 1.94 3.41 16.90
CA ARG A 168 1.42 4.54 17.68
C ARG A 168 2.30 5.79 17.62
N PRO A 169 3.63 5.73 17.88
CA PRO A 169 4.50 6.92 17.76
C PRO A 169 4.50 7.54 16.36
N LYS A 170 4.24 6.74 15.31
CA LYS A 170 4.17 7.22 13.93
C LYS A 170 2.89 7.98 13.63
N LEU A 171 1.78 7.58 14.28
CA LEU A 171 0.53 8.33 14.25
C LEU A 171 0.69 9.69 14.95
N ASP A 172 1.39 9.73 16.09
CA ASP A 172 1.65 10.97 16.81
C ASP A 172 2.52 11.93 15.99
N ILE A 173 3.54 11.40 15.31
CA ILE A 173 4.37 12.18 14.37
C ILE A 173 3.50 12.72 13.24
N PHE A 174 2.70 11.85 12.62
CA PHE A 174 1.82 12.23 11.53
C PHE A 174 0.84 13.34 11.96
N ALA A 175 0.16 13.17 13.10
CA ALA A 175 -0.78 14.18 13.63
C ALA A 175 -0.12 15.54 13.86
N ARG A 176 1.10 15.55 14.40
CA ARG A 176 1.88 16.78 14.61
C ARG A 176 2.28 17.47 13.30
N GLU A 177 2.64 16.68 12.28
CA GLU A 177 3.10 17.20 11.00
C GLU A 177 1.94 17.64 10.09
N LEU A 178 0.68 17.31 10.40
CA LEU A 178 -0.49 17.74 9.61
C LEU A 178 -0.60 19.25 9.49
N THR A 179 -0.14 20.01 10.49
CA THR A 179 -0.12 21.46 10.45
C THR A 179 0.72 22.03 9.31
N ASN A 180 1.72 21.28 8.82
CA ASN A 180 2.55 21.67 7.69
C ASN A 180 1.82 21.57 6.33
N TYR A 181 0.63 20.97 6.31
CA TYR A 181 -0.21 20.79 5.12
C TYR A 181 -1.49 21.65 5.17
N ASP A 182 -1.67 22.41 6.24
CA ASP A 182 -2.76 23.36 6.37
C ASP A 182 -2.32 24.71 5.77
N TYR A 183 -2.92 25.08 4.66
CA TYR A 183 -2.63 26.33 3.96
C TYR A 183 -3.71 27.41 4.16
N GLY A 184 -4.64 27.22 5.13
CA GLY A 184 -5.67 28.18 5.49
C GLY A 184 -6.97 28.00 4.71
#